data_4886eb67e519c619bc8f09fd573a8ab6
#
_entry.id   4886eb67e519c619bc8f09fd573a8ab6
#
_cell.length_a   1.000
_cell.length_b   1.000
_cell.length_c   1.000
_cell.angle_alpha   90.00
_cell.angle_beta   90.00
_cell.angle_gamma   90.00
#
_symmetry.space_group_name_H-M   'P 1'
#
loop_
_entity.id
_entity.type
_entity.pdbx_description
1 polymer ?
#
loop_
_entity_poly.entity_id
_entity_poly.type
_entity_poly.pdbx_seq_one_letter_code
_entity_poly.pdbx_strand_id
1 'polypeptide(L)'
;MKVIGVTGGVGAGKSEVLAHLAGKYNCRVIMADRLAHQLEEPGGACYEPLVALLGKDVLDGNGGIDRQKMAAAIFTDEILLQKVNAIVHPAVKQALLAEIAQEKAAGERDWLFIEAALLVEEGYAGILDELWYVHAEEGVRRQRLRESRGYTEEKIDAILQNQLSEKAFFEHCDVVIENNAGLERVYKQIEKELGENQWQKQRNFRDS
;
A
#
# COMPACT_ATOMS: atom_id res chain seq x y z
N MET A 1 -13.60 14.24 -4.19
CA MET A 1 -12.91 12.94 -4.08
C MET A 1 -12.23 12.87 -2.73
N LYS A 2 -12.34 11.74 -2.03
CA LYS A 2 -11.64 11.47 -0.76
C LYS A 2 -10.47 10.52 -1.02
N VAL A 3 -9.32 10.77 -0.40
CA VAL A 3 -8.10 9.96 -0.55
C VAL A 3 -7.93 9.11 0.71
N ILE A 4 -7.98 7.81 0.56
CA ILE A 4 -7.95 6.86 1.67
C ILE A 4 -6.74 5.95 1.51
N GLY A 5 -5.88 5.94 2.53
CA GLY A 5 -4.79 4.97 2.64
C GLY A 5 -5.31 3.62 3.12
N VAL A 6 -4.82 2.53 2.57
CA VAL A 6 -5.15 1.17 3.02
C VAL A 6 -3.86 0.46 3.40
N THR A 7 -3.72 0.16 4.68
CA THR A 7 -2.55 -0.53 5.24
C THR A 7 -2.94 -1.79 6.00
N GLY A 8 -1.97 -2.54 6.46
CA GLY A 8 -2.18 -3.75 7.25
C GLY A 8 -1.13 -4.81 6.97
N GLY A 9 -0.99 -5.75 7.87
CA GLY A 9 0.03 -6.78 7.80
C GLY A 9 -0.10 -7.72 6.60
N VAL A 10 0.97 -8.41 6.26
CA VAL A 10 0.96 -9.48 5.24
C VAL A 10 0.01 -10.57 5.69
N GLY A 11 -0.85 -11.05 4.78
CA GLY A 11 -1.89 -12.04 5.09
C GLY A 11 -3.19 -11.45 5.66
N ALA A 12 -3.28 -10.14 5.91
CA ALA A 12 -4.50 -9.51 6.42
C ALA A 12 -5.66 -9.47 5.41
N GLY A 13 -5.39 -9.62 4.09
CA GLY A 13 -6.42 -9.65 3.06
C GLY A 13 -6.67 -8.30 2.39
N LYS A 14 -5.71 -7.38 2.41
CA LYS A 14 -5.80 -6.07 1.72
C LYS A 14 -6.23 -6.20 0.26
N SER A 15 -5.66 -7.16 -0.48
CA SER A 15 -5.96 -7.36 -1.90
C SER A 15 -7.43 -7.66 -2.15
N GLU A 16 -8.09 -8.42 -1.28
CA GLU A 16 -9.53 -8.73 -1.37
C GLU A 16 -10.37 -7.49 -1.10
N VAL A 17 -9.99 -6.70 -0.08
CA VAL A 17 -10.62 -5.41 0.23
C VAL A 17 -10.54 -4.47 -0.97
N LEU A 18 -9.35 -4.31 -1.54
CA LEU A 18 -9.11 -3.43 -2.69
C LEU A 18 -9.83 -3.90 -3.96
N ALA A 19 -9.88 -5.21 -4.21
CA ALA A 19 -10.63 -5.77 -5.33
C ALA A 19 -12.13 -5.51 -5.20
N HIS A 20 -12.69 -5.65 -3.99
CA HIS A 20 -14.09 -5.32 -3.72
C HIS A 20 -14.38 -3.83 -3.94
N LEU A 21 -13.52 -2.95 -3.42
CA LEU A 21 -13.64 -1.51 -3.60
C LEU A 21 -13.63 -1.13 -5.08
N ALA A 22 -12.66 -1.63 -5.85
CA ALA A 22 -12.55 -1.37 -7.28
C ALA A 22 -13.73 -1.91 -8.10
N GLY A 23 -14.34 -3.02 -7.68
CA GLY A 23 -15.47 -3.64 -8.39
C GLY A 23 -16.82 -3.04 -8.07
N LYS A 24 -16.99 -2.40 -6.90
CA LYS A 24 -18.30 -1.97 -6.40
C LYS A 24 -18.49 -0.44 -6.36
N TYR A 25 -17.41 0.32 -6.21
CA TYR A 25 -17.48 1.76 -5.95
C TYR A 25 -16.85 2.57 -7.08
N ASN A 26 -17.31 3.82 -7.25
CA ASN A 26 -16.71 4.78 -8.18
C ASN A 26 -15.36 5.27 -7.62
N CYS A 27 -14.34 4.44 -7.68
CA CYS A 27 -13.04 4.71 -7.13
C CYS A 27 -11.91 4.32 -8.09
N ARG A 28 -10.72 4.81 -7.77
CA ARG A 28 -9.45 4.30 -8.30
C ARG A 28 -8.62 3.70 -7.17
N VAL A 29 -7.89 2.64 -7.46
CA VAL A 29 -6.96 2.01 -6.52
C VAL A 29 -5.55 2.17 -7.06
N ILE A 30 -4.65 2.73 -6.26
CA ILE A 30 -3.22 2.83 -6.55
C ILE A 30 -2.46 1.93 -5.57
N MET A 31 -1.66 1.03 -6.11
CA MET A 31 -0.75 0.18 -5.35
C MET A 31 0.64 0.83 -5.38
N ALA A 32 1.13 1.35 -4.27
CA ALA A 32 2.41 2.05 -4.21
C ALA A 32 3.59 1.17 -4.66
N ASP A 33 3.54 -0.13 -4.36
CA ASP A 33 4.54 -1.09 -4.82
C ASP A 33 4.59 -1.19 -6.35
N ARG A 34 3.43 -1.17 -7.03
CA ARG A 34 3.38 -1.17 -8.49
C ARG A 34 3.89 0.13 -9.07
N LEU A 35 3.59 1.24 -8.42
CA LEU A 35 4.08 2.56 -8.82
C LEU A 35 5.61 2.62 -8.66
N ALA A 36 6.17 2.13 -7.55
CA ALA A 36 7.61 2.00 -7.36
C ALA A 36 8.25 1.22 -8.52
N HIS A 37 7.66 0.10 -8.89
CA HIS A 37 8.14 -0.72 -9.99
C HIS A 37 8.14 0.03 -11.34
N GLN A 38 7.11 0.82 -11.63
CA GLN A 38 7.09 1.64 -12.85
C GLN A 38 8.18 2.71 -12.86
N LEU A 39 8.48 3.28 -11.68
CA LEU A 39 9.56 4.26 -11.53
C LEU A 39 10.96 3.63 -11.63
N GLU A 40 11.09 2.33 -11.43
CA GLU A 40 12.32 1.53 -11.57
C GLU A 40 12.55 1.02 -13.00
N GLU A 41 11.54 1.09 -13.89
CA GLU A 41 11.64 0.71 -15.29
C GLU A 41 12.56 1.68 -16.07
N PRO A 42 13.19 1.27 -17.18
CA PRO A 42 13.97 2.16 -18.03
C PRO A 42 13.19 3.42 -18.44
N GLY A 43 13.73 4.59 -18.11
CA GLY A 43 13.06 5.90 -18.29
C GLY A 43 12.22 6.36 -17.11
N GLY A 44 12.03 5.54 -16.09
CA GLY A 44 11.41 5.92 -14.82
C GLY A 44 12.37 6.73 -13.94
N ALA A 45 11.80 7.51 -13.02
CA ALA A 45 12.57 8.46 -12.20
C ALA A 45 13.64 7.81 -11.29
N CYS A 46 13.43 6.54 -10.90
CA CYS A 46 14.37 5.81 -10.05
C CYS A 46 15.43 5.03 -10.84
N TYR A 47 15.22 4.79 -12.13
CA TYR A 47 16.05 3.88 -12.92
C TYR A 47 17.53 4.30 -12.93
N GLU A 48 17.84 5.46 -13.47
CA GLU A 48 19.22 5.93 -13.58
C GLU A 48 19.92 6.09 -12.22
N PRO A 49 19.29 6.69 -11.18
CA PRO A 49 19.88 6.74 -9.85
C PRO A 49 20.17 5.37 -9.23
N LEU A 50 19.28 4.39 -9.41
CA LEU A 50 19.49 3.02 -8.91
C LEU A 50 20.60 2.30 -9.66
N VAL A 51 20.66 2.41 -10.98
CA VAL A 51 21.75 1.83 -11.78
C VAL A 51 23.10 2.46 -11.43
N ALA A 52 23.15 3.77 -11.20
CA ALA A 52 24.36 4.46 -10.74
C ALA A 52 24.81 4.00 -9.35
N LEU A 53 23.85 3.71 -8.44
CA LEU A 53 24.14 3.25 -7.09
C LEU A 53 24.56 1.78 -7.04
N LEU A 54 23.84 0.90 -7.77
CA LEU A 54 23.96 -0.56 -7.65
C LEU A 54 24.90 -1.18 -8.70
N GLY A 55 25.25 -0.41 -9.72
CA GLY A 55 26.03 -0.92 -10.85
C GLY A 55 25.19 -1.67 -11.88
N LYS A 56 25.82 -2.06 -13.00
CA LYS A 56 25.15 -2.75 -14.10
C LYS A 56 24.84 -4.22 -13.82
N ASP A 57 25.43 -4.78 -12.76
CA ASP A 57 25.25 -6.20 -12.41
C ASP A 57 23.81 -6.53 -11.97
N VAL A 58 23.05 -5.51 -11.53
CA VAL A 58 21.64 -5.66 -11.19
C VAL A 58 20.72 -5.63 -12.40
N LEU A 59 21.24 -5.41 -13.62
CA LEU A 59 20.42 -5.40 -14.82
C LEU A 59 20.14 -6.81 -15.35
N ASP A 60 19.00 -6.95 -15.99
CA ASP A 60 18.62 -8.11 -16.79
C ASP A 60 19.19 -8.02 -18.22
N GLY A 61 18.92 -9.04 -19.06
CA GLY A 61 19.38 -9.09 -20.44
C GLY A 61 18.77 -8.03 -21.38
N ASN A 62 17.73 -7.34 -20.95
CA ASN A 62 17.01 -6.29 -21.69
C ASN A 62 17.33 -4.89 -21.17
N GLY A 63 18.18 -4.77 -20.15
CA GLY A 63 18.57 -3.52 -19.53
C GLY A 63 17.63 -3.03 -18.45
N GLY A 64 16.60 -3.78 -18.07
CA GLY A 64 15.76 -3.50 -16.91
C GLY A 64 16.43 -3.89 -15.60
N ILE A 65 15.97 -3.35 -14.47
CA ILE A 65 16.44 -3.77 -13.14
C ILE A 65 15.86 -5.16 -12.81
N ASP A 66 16.72 -6.14 -12.65
CA ASP A 66 16.37 -7.46 -12.13
C ASP A 66 16.18 -7.36 -10.61
N ARG A 67 14.94 -7.49 -10.17
CA ARG A 67 14.58 -7.36 -8.75
C ARG A 67 15.19 -8.41 -7.86
N GLN A 68 15.42 -9.62 -8.37
CA GLN A 68 16.04 -10.67 -7.59
C GLN A 68 17.51 -10.31 -7.32
N LYS A 69 18.21 -9.79 -8.34
CA LYS A 69 19.57 -9.31 -8.19
C LYS A 69 19.64 -8.09 -7.28
N MET A 70 18.73 -7.11 -7.46
CA MET A 70 18.66 -5.95 -6.59
C MET A 70 18.36 -6.36 -5.14
N ALA A 71 17.36 -7.21 -4.91
CA ALA A 71 17.05 -7.71 -3.58
C ALA A 71 18.23 -8.47 -2.94
N ALA A 72 18.94 -9.28 -3.71
CA ALA A 72 20.14 -9.98 -3.24
C ALA A 72 21.25 -9.01 -2.84
N ALA A 73 21.45 -7.93 -3.60
CA ALA A 73 22.46 -6.92 -3.32
C ALA A 73 22.17 -6.14 -2.01
N ILE A 74 20.89 -5.81 -1.75
CA ILE A 74 20.52 -5.02 -0.57
C ILE A 74 20.24 -5.88 0.67
N PHE A 75 20.04 -7.20 0.51
CA PHE A 75 19.62 -8.09 1.60
C PHE A 75 20.65 -8.16 2.74
N THR A 76 21.92 -8.07 2.41
CA THR A 76 23.03 -8.19 3.37
C THR A 76 23.72 -6.84 3.66
N ASP A 77 23.28 -5.76 3.02
CA ASP A 77 23.88 -4.42 3.17
C ASP A 77 22.80 -3.40 3.55
N GLU A 78 22.68 -3.17 4.86
CA GLU A 78 21.70 -2.23 5.41
C GLU A 78 21.95 -0.78 4.95
N ILE A 79 23.22 -0.39 4.75
CA ILE A 79 23.56 0.95 4.24
C ILE A 79 23.12 1.10 2.80
N LEU A 80 23.29 0.06 1.99
CA LEU A 80 22.84 0.06 0.61
C LEU A 80 21.31 0.08 0.53
N LEU A 81 20.61 -0.68 1.37
CA LEU A 81 19.16 -0.63 1.50
C LEU A 81 18.66 0.78 1.83
N GLN A 82 19.28 1.47 2.80
CA GLN A 82 18.93 2.84 3.14
C GLN A 82 19.13 3.81 1.96
N LYS A 83 20.20 3.64 1.17
CA LYS A 83 20.44 4.46 -0.04
C LYS A 83 19.40 4.20 -1.13
N VAL A 84 19.03 2.94 -1.36
CA VAL A 84 17.93 2.58 -2.28
C VAL A 84 16.63 3.21 -1.83
N ASN A 85 16.28 3.09 -0.55
CA ASN A 85 15.08 3.68 0.01
C ASN A 85 15.07 5.22 -0.12
N ALA A 86 16.22 5.86 0.07
CA ALA A 86 16.36 7.32 -0.11
C ALA A 86 16.13 7.79 -1.56
N ILE A 87 16.26 6.91 -2.55
CA ILE A 87 15.92 7.17 -3.95
C ILE A 87 14.43 6.88 -4.20
N VAL A 88 13.96 5.70 -3.78
CA VAL A 88 12.64 5.19 -4.16
C VAL A 88 11.51 5.89 -3.41
N HIS A 89 11.61 6.06 -2.08
CA HIS A 89 10.50 6.60 -1.28
C HIS A 89 10.11 8.03 -1.69
N PRO A 90 11.03 9.00 -1.87
CA PRO A 90 10.66 10.34 -2.33
C PRO A 90 10.03 10.33 -3.73
N ALA A 91 10.54 9.50 -4.64
CA ALA A 91 10.02 9.41 -6.00
C ALA A 91 8.59 8.85 -6.03
N VAL A 92 8.33 7.78 -5.26
CA VAL A 92 6.98 7.22 -5.10
C VAL A 92 6.04 8.25 -4.48
N LYS A 93 6.46 8.97 -3.45
CA LYS A 93 5.65 10.01 -2.81
C LYS A 93 5.29 11.12 -3.79
N GLN A 94 6.23 11.60 -4.59
CA GLN A 94 5.97 12.60 -5.62
C GLN A 94 5.02 12.08 -6.70
N ALA A 95 5.20 10.86 -7.17
CA ALA A 95 4.31 10.25 -8.15
C ALA A 95 2.88 10.08 -7.59
N LEU A 96 2.72 9.66 -6.34
CA LEU A 96 1.42 9.59 -5.68
C LEU A 96 0.74 10.95 -5.57
N LEU A 97 1.48 12.00 -5.21
CA LEU A 97 0.95 13.37 -5.17
C LEU A 97 0.47 13.84 -6.55
N ALA A 98 1.22 13.53 -7.61
CA ALA A 98 0.82 13.85 -8.99
C ALA A 98 -0.46 13.11 -9.40
N GLU A 99 -0.55 11.81 -9.10
CA GLU A 99 -1.75 10.99 -9.35
C GLU A 99 -2.98 11.52 -8.58
N ILE A 100 -2.82 11.89 -7.31
CA ILE A 100 -3.89 12.49 -6.50
C ILE A 100 -4.35 13.82 -7.12
N ALA A 101 -3.42 14.68 -7.53
CA ALA A 101 -3.73 15.96 -8.14
C ALA A 101 -4.49 15.78 -9.47
N GLN A 102 -4.07 14.83 -10.30
CA GLN A 102 -4.73 14.48 -11.55
C GLN A 102 -6.16 13.99 -11.33
N GLU A 103 -6.37 13.04 -10.40
CA GLU A 103 -7.70 12.53 -10.09
C GLU A 103 -8.62 13.60 -9.49
N LYS A 104 -8.09 14.47 -8.62
CA LYS A 104 -8.83 15.62 -8.09
C LYS A 104 -9.25 16.59 -9.18
N ALA A 105 -8.38 16.86 -10.15
CA ALA A 105 -8.66 17.74 -11.28
C ALA A 105 -9.69 17.15 -12.25
N ALA A 106 -9.64 15.85 -12.50
CA ALA A 106 -10.62 15.14 -13.34
C ALA A 106 -12.02 15.15 -12.72
N GLY A 107 -12.14 15.06 -11.39
CA GLY A 107 -13.41 15.14 -10.67
C GLY A 107 -14.39 13.98 -10.93
N GLU A 108 -13.93 12.89 -11.54
CA GLU A 108 -14.77 11.77 -11.98
C GLU A 108 -15.00 10.72 -10.89
N ARG A 109 -14.09 10.66 -9.88
CA ARG A 109 -14.10 9.64 -8.84
C ARG A 109 -14.57 10.20 -7.50
N ASP A 110 -15.28 9.36 -6.75
CA ASP A 110 -15.68 9.69 -5.38
C ASP A 110 -14.54 9.41 -4.40
N TRP A 111 -13.78 8.33 -4.64
CA TRP A 111 -12.69 7.87 -3.77
C TRP A 111 -11.43 7.52 -4.58
N LEU A 112 -10.29 7.76 -3.94
CA LEU A 112 -8.99 7.25 -4.35
C LEU A 112 -8.42 6.44 -3.18
N PHE A 113 -8.20 5.14 -3.39
CA PHE A 113 -7.56 4.27 -2.42
C PHE A 113 -6.09 4.09 -2.78
N ILE A 114 -5.21 4.26 -1.78
CA ILE A 114 -3.76 4.08 -1.94
C ILE A 114 -3.33 2.96 -1.01
N GLU A 115 -2.82 1.86 -1.56
CA GLU A 115 -2.24 0.77 -0.78
C GLU A 115 -0.72 0.92 -0.74
N ALA A 116 -0.18 0.96 0.48
CA ALA A 116 1.25 0.82 0.72
C ALA A 116 1.50 0.22 2.10
N ALA A 117 2.59 -0.51 2.22
CA ALA A 117 2.98 -1.13 3.49
C ALA A 117 3.45 -0.10 4.53
N LEU A 118 4.06 1.00 4.09
CA LEU A 118 4.75 1.98 4.93
C LEU A 118 3.99 3.32 5.08
N LEU A 119 2.66 3.33 4.93
CA LEU A 119 1.87 4.58 5.03
C LEU A 119 1.99 5.27 6.38
N VAL A 120 2.15 4.51 7.45
CA VAL A 120 2.31 5.02 8.80
C VAL A 120 3.72 5.60 9.00
N GLU A 121 4.75 4.81 8.62
CA GLU A 121 6.16 5.13 8.88
C GLU A 121 6.67 6.30 8.02
N GLU A 122 6.19 6.39 6.78
CA GLU A 122 6.64 7.40 5.81
C GLU A 122 5.88 8.74 5.88
N GLY A 123 5.02 8.91 6.90
CA GLY A 123 4.36 10.18 7.16
C GLY A 123 3.40 10.63 6.05
N TYR A 124 2.56 9.72 5.55
CA TYR A 124 1.52 10.03 4.55
C TYR A 124 0.28 10.69 5.17
N ALA A 125 0.22 10.88 6.50
CA ALA A 125 -0.91 11.48 7.19
C ALA A 125 -1.34 12.86 6.64
N GLY A 126 -0.40 13.66 6.10
CA GLY A 126 -0.72 14.96 5.48
C GLY A 126 -1.23 14.88 4.03
N ILE A 127 -1.29 13.68 3.45
CA ILE A 127 -1.68 13.43 2.05
C ILE A 127 -3.03 12.73 1.98
N LEU A 128 -3.32 11.91 2.99
CA LEU A 128 -4.52 11.09 3.11
C LEU A 128 -5.58 11.83 3.90
N ASP A 129 -6.84 11.67 3.50
CA ASP A 129 -8.00 12.14 4.28
C ASP A 129 -8.34 11.14 5.41
N GLU A 130 -8.05 9.86 5.21
CA GLU A 130 -8.19 8.78 6.19
C GLU A 130 -7.16 7.68 5.94
N LEU A 131 -6.81 6.94 6.99
CA LEU A 131 -6.00 5.74 6.93
C LEU A 131 -6.78 4.55 7.48
N TRP A 132 -7.00 3.54 6.63
CA TRP A 132 -7.71 2.32 6.96
C TRP A 132 -6.75 1.18 7.26
N TYR A 133 -6.94 0.54 8.39
CA TYR A 133 -6.22 -0.66 8.80
C TYR A 133 -7.04 -1.92 8.50
N VAL A 134 -6.60 -2.74 7.56
CA VAL A 134 -7.17 -4.08 7.37
C VAL A 134 -6.52 -5.01 8.38
N HIS A 135 -7.29 -5.34 9.40
CA HIS A 135 -6.85 -6.17 10.53
C HIS A 135 -7.25 -7.62 10.33
N ALA A 136 -6.33 -8.52 10.63
CA ALA A 136 -6.60 -9.93 10.87
C ALA A 136 -5.63 -10.43 11.94
N GLU A 137 -6.15 -11.21 12.88
CA GLU A 137 -5.38 -11.83 13.95
C GLU A 137 -4.21 -12.62 13.41
N GLU A 138 -3.11 -12.66 14.16
CA GLU A 138 -1.87 -13.33 13.73
C GLU A 138 -2.12 -14.78 13.30
N GLY A 139 -2.91 -15.54 14.07
CA GLY A 139 -3.25 -16.91 13.74
C GLY A 139 -3.93 -17.08 12.38
N VAL A 140 -4.86 -16.16 12.05
CA VAL A 140 -5.56 -16.12 10.76
C VAL A 140 -4.59 -15.77 9.63
N ARG A 141 -3.71 -14.80 9.85
CA ARG A 141 -2.69 -14.39 8.88
C ARG A 141 -1.69 -15.52 8.59
N ARG A 142 -1.21 -16.20 9.63
CA ARG A 142 -0.32 -17.37 9.52
C ARG A 142 -0.97 -18.49 8.70
N GLN A 143 -2.21 -18.83 8.99
CA GLN A 143 -2.96 -19.83 8.23
C GLN A 143 -3.07 -19.45 6.75
N ARG A 144 -3.48 -18.20 6.44
CA ARG A 144 -3.59 -17.71 5.06
C ARG A 144 -2.26 -17.76 4.31
N LEU A 145 -1.15 -17.38 4.97
CA LEU A 145 0.18 -17.39 4.34
C LEU A 145 0.66 -18.81 4.03
N ARG A 146 0.35 -19.78 4.90
CA ARG A 146 0.63 -21.20 4.61
C ARG A 146 -0.21 -21.74 3.46
N GLU A 147 -1.51 -21.50 3.49
CA GLU A 147 -2.45 -22.08 2.52
C GLU A 147 -2.33 -21.44 1.15
N SER A 148 -2.23 -20.11 1.07
CA SER A 148 -2.26 -19.38 -0.20
C SER A 148 -0.89 -19.17 -0.84
N ARG A 149 0.19 -19.16 -0.04
CA ARG A 149 1.56 -18.88 -0.51
C ARG A 149 2.56 -19.99 -0.24
N GLY A 150 2.17 -21.03 0.49
CA GLY A 150 3.05 -22.14 0.84
C GLY A 150 4.26 -21.71 1.69
N TYR A 151 4.14 -20.64 2.49
CA TYR A 151 5.25 -20.16 3.32
C TYR A 151 5.48 -21.07 4.52
N THR A 152 6.77 -21.29 4.85
CA THR A 152 7.17 -21.99 6.08
C THR A 152 6.98 -21.11 7.30
N GLU A 153 6.93 -21.69 8.49
CA GLU A 153 6.78 -20.94 9.75
C GLU A 153 7.96 -19.97 9.95
N GLU A 154 9.19 -20.39 9.65
CA GLU A 154 10.38 -19.52 9.76
C GLU A 154 10.26 -18.29 8.89
N LYS A 155 9.74 -18.45 7.65
CA LYS A 155 9.52 -17.33 6.73
C LYS A 155 8.40 -16.41 7.24
N ILE A 156 7.34 -16.98 7.80
CA ILE A 156 6.23 -16.22 8.38
C ILE A 156 6.73 -15.41 9.58
N ASP A 157 7.50 -16.02 10.48
CA ASP A 157 8.09 -15.35 11.64
C ASP A 157 8.98 -14.17 11.22
N ALA A 158 9.86 -14.37 10.25
CA ALA A 158 10.69 -13.30 9.71
C ALA A 158 9.88 -12.14 9.13
N ILE A 159 8.77 -12.42 8.43
CA ILE A 159 7.87 -11.39 7.89
C ILE A 159 7.19 -10.62 9.03
N LEU A 160 6.65 -11.33 10.03
CA LEU A 160 5.90 -10.72 11.13
C LEU A 160 6.79 -9.85 12.02
N GLN A 161 8.04 -10.26 12.27
CA GLN A 161 9.02 -9.51 13.05
C GLN A 161 9.43 -8.18 12.40
N ASN A 162 9.39 -8.10 11.07
CA ASN A 162 9.76 -6.90 10.31
C ASN A 162 8.57 -5.98 9.99
N GLN A 163 7.39 -6.24 10.54
CA GLN A 163 6.21 -5.40 10.36
C GLN A 163 5.97 -4.50 11.56
N LEU A 164 5.26 -3.42 11.31
CA LEU A 164 4.74 -2.55 12.36
C LEU A 164 3.92 -3.39 13.35
N SER A 165 4.01 -3.08 14.63
CA SER A 165 3.22 -3.76 15.64
C SER A 165 1.73 -3.47 15.46
N GLU A 166 0.89 -4.43 15.83
CA GLU A 166 -0.57 -4.27 15.81
C GLU A 166 -1.02 -3.02 16.57
N LYS A 167 -0.42 -2.78 17.74
CA LYS A 167 -0.65 -1.58 18.54
C LYS A 167 -0.40 -0.30 17.76
N ALA A 168 0.69 -0.23 17.01
CA ALA A 168 1.02 0.96 16.23
C ALA A 168 0.03 1.17 15.07
N PHE A 169 -0.49 0.11 14.43
CA PHE A 169 -1.56 0.26 13.46
C PHE A 169 -2.83 0.83 14.10
N PHE A 170 -3.26 0.32 15.25
CA PHE A 170 -4.44 0.85 15.95
C PHE A 170 -4.29 2.31 16.40
N GLU A 171 -3.08 2.73 16.77
CA GLU A 171 -2.80 4.11 17.20
C GLU A 171 -2.79 5.13 16.05
N HIS A 172 -2.49 4.71 14.82
CA HIS A 172 -2.27 5.63 13.70
C HIS A 172 -3.37 5.57 12.63
N CYS A 173 -4.25 4.57 12.67
CA CYS A 173 -5.29 4.39 11.66
C CYS A 173 -6.65 4.91 12.17
N ASP A 174 -7.39 5.57 11.27
CA ASP A 174 -8.69 6.17 11.59
C ASP A 174 -9.81 5.14 11.58
N VAL A 175 -9.70 4.12 10.73
CA VAL A 175 -10.72 3.08 10.52
C VAL A 175 -10.07 1.71 10.57
N VAL A 176 -10.71 0.78 11.27
CA VAL A 176 -10.29 -0.63 11.31
C VAL A 176 -11.31 -1.48 10.57
N ILE A 177 -10.85 -2.22 9.57
CA ILE A 177 -11.65 -3.21 8.84
C ILE A 177 -11.24 -4.61 9.31
N GLU A 178 -12.09 -5.20 10.15
CA GLU A 178 -11.86 -6.53 10.72
C GLU A 178 -12.06 -7.64 9.70
N ASN A 179 -11.03 -8.42 9.42
CA ASN A 179 -11.05 -9.51 8.46
C ASN A 179 -10.70 -10.89 9.08
N ASN A 180 -11.30 -11.18 10.23
CA ASN A 180 -11.12 -12.48 10.90
C ASN A 180 -12.19 -13.52 10.49
N ALA A 181 -13.38 -13.08 10.09
CA ALA A 181 -14.56 -13.94 9.99
C ALA A 181 -15.18 -14.02 8.57
N GLY A 182 -14.38 -13.76 7.53
CA GLY A 182 -14.81 -13.88 6.13
C GLY A 182 -15.27 -12.57 5.49
N LEU A 183 -15.25 -12.58 4.15
CA LEU A 183 -15.37 -11.38 3.33
C LEU A 183 -16.74 -10.68 3.42
N GLU A 184 -17.82 -11.40 3.68
CA GLU A 184 -19.14 -10.78 3.82
C GLU A 184 -19.20 -9.73 4.94
N ARG A 185 -18.55 -10.03 6.07
CA ARG A 185 -18.44 -9.08 7.18
C ARG A 185 -17.57 -7.88 6.83
N VAL A 186 -16.49 -8.11 6.11
CA VAL A 186 -15.61 -7.06 5.59
C VAL A 186 -16.40 -6.10 4.70
N TYR A 187 -17.19 -6.63 3.77
CA TYR A 187 -17.97 -5.82 2.83
C TYR A 187 -19.02 -4.97 3.53
N LYS A 188 -19.70 -5.50 4.56
CA LYS A 188 -20.63 -4.72 5.38
C LYS A 188 -19.97 -3.57 6.14
N GLN A 189 -18.74 -3.79 6.65
CA GLN A 189 -17.97 -2.72 7.29
C GLN A 189 -17.60 -1.62 6.28
N ILE A 190 -17.10 -2.01 5.10
CA ILE A 190 -16.77 -1.06 4.03
C ILE A 190 -18.02 -0.27 3.60
N GLU A 191 -19.16 -0.92 3.43
CA GLU A 191 -20.41 -0.27 3.05
C GLU A 191 -20.87 0.75 4.09
N LYS A 192 -20.71 0.43 5.38
CA LYS A 192 -21.02 1.35 6.47
C LYS A 192 -20.10 2.58 6.42
N GLU A 193 -18.80 2.40 6.35
CA GLU A 193 -17.82 3.49 6.35
C GLU A 193 -18.00 4.42 5.14
N LEU A 194 -18.19 3.87 3.94
CA LEU A 194 -18.38 4.66 2.72
C LEU A 194 -19.79 5.25 2.63
N GLY A 195 -20.81 4.57 3.16
CA GLY A 195 -22.19 5.05 3.23
C GLY A 195 -22.35 6.25 4.18
N GLU A 196 -21.76 6.20 5.36
CA GLU A 196 -21.76 7.31 6.33
C GLU A 196 -21.07 8.57 5.74
N ASN A 197 -20.00 8.39 4.97
CA ASN A 197 -19.31 9.49 4.26
C ASN A 197 -20.19 10.16 3.18
N GLN A 198 -21.09 9.42 2.50
CA GLN A 198 -22.03 10.01 1.54
C GLN A 198 -23.11 10.84 2.24
N TRP A 199 -23.60 10.41 3.40
CA TRP A 199 -24.57 11.16 4.19
C TRP A 199 -24.01 12.48 4.74
N GLN A 200 -22.74 12.51 5.14
CA GLN A 200 -22.07 13.74 5.57
C GLN A 200 -21.93 14.76 4.43
N LYS A 201 -21.58 14.32 3.22
CA LYS A 201 -21.56 15.22 2.04
C LYS A 201 -22.92 15.80 1.72
N GLN A 202 -24.01 15.02 1.82
CA GLN A 202 -25.36 15.51 1.55
C GLN A 202 -25.87 16.49 2.62
N ARG A 203 -25.47 16.37 3.89
CA ARG A 203 -25.77 17.35 4.94
C ARG A 203 -25.09 18.69 4.68
N ASN A 204 -23.80 18.69 4.44
CA ASN A 204 -23.02 19.93 4.19
C ASN A 204 -23.50 20.68 2.93
N PHE A 205 -24.14 20.00 1.97
CA PHE A 205 -24.72 20.63 0.78
C PHE A 205 -26.12 21.22 1.04
N ARG A 206 -26.82 20.83 2.12
CA ARG A 206 -28.12 21.39 2.51
C ARG A 206 -28.00 22.58 3.46
N ASP A 207 -26.86 22.73 4.13
CA ASP A 207 -26.60 23.78 5.11
C ASP A 207 -25.74 24.94 4.52
N SER A 208 -25.44 24.90 3.21
CA SER A 208 -24.77 25.96 2.42
C SER A 208 -25.72 26.56 1.41
#